data_f0a6bca9683eec55a9ef5e798ed7d45a
#
_entry.id   f0a6bca9683eec55a9ef5e798ed7d45a
#
_cell.length_a   1.000
_cell.length_b   1.000
_cell.length_c   1.000
_cell.angle_alpha   90.00
_cell.angle_beta   90.00
_cell.angle_gamma   90.00
#
_symmetry.space_group_name_H-M   'P 1'
#
loop_
_entity.id
_entity.type
_entity.pdbx_description
1 polymer ?
#
loop_
_entity_poly.entity_id
_entity_poly.type
_entity_poly.pdbx_seq_one_letter_code
_entity_poly.pdbx_strand_id
1 'polypeptide(L)'
;MEYTTDYFWVVICKNRRFHHKGNTSYEHHIRLGETDAYSALPMLTEKIMVRCDSCGEEYSYKPKDVIRAEIEVLDDFVPHPLFKRA
;
A
#
# COMPACT_ATOMS: atom_id res chain seq x y z
N MET A 1 -8.35 13.46 -20.37
CA MET A 1 -7.41 13.53 -19.25
C MET A 1 -6.70 12.19 -19.12
N GLU A 2 -5.39 12.22 -19.16
CA GLU A 2 -4.61 10.99 -19.05
C GLU A 2 -4.31 10.68 -17.59
N TYR A 3 -4.49 9.42 -17.22
CA TYR A 3 -4.08 8.95 -15.92
C TYR A 3 -2.66 8.43 -16.01
N THR A 4 -1.82 8.85 -15.07
CA THR A 4 -0.49 8.31 -14.93
C THR A 4 -0.53 7.28 -13.81
N THR A 5 -0.14 6.05 -14.13
CA THR A 5 -0.03 4.99 -13.12
C THR A 5 1.42 4.59 -12.96
N ASP A 6 1.73 4.00 -11.81
CA ASP A 6 3.03 3.43 -11.53
C ASP A 6 2.85 2.20 -10.65
N TYR A 7 3.90 1.43 -10.51
CA TYR A 7 3.86 0.26 -9.65
C TYR A 7 4.26 0.62 -8.23
N PHE A 8 3.48 0.12 -7.28
CA PHE A 8 3.75 0.33 -5.86
C PHE A 8 3.72 -0.98 -5.11
N TRP A 9 4.53 -1.08 -4.08
CA TRP A 9 4.35 -2.09 -3.05
C TRP A 9 3.24 -1.61 -2.14
N VAL A 10 2.22 -2.43 -1.94
CA VAL A 10 1.04 -2.05 -1.18
C VAL A 10 0.61 -3.17 -0.23
N VAL A 11 -0.17 -2.80 0.79
CA VAL A 11 -0.94 -3.74 1.60
C VAL A 11 -2.39 -3.32 1.57
N ILE A 12 -3.28 -4.27 1.82
CA ILE A 12 -4.72 -4.01 1.85
C ILE A 12 -5.10 -3.72 3.30
N CYS A 13 -5.76 -2.58 3.53
CA CYS A 13 -6.17 -2.17 4.88
C CYS A 13 -7.07 -3.23 5.50
N LYS A 14 -6.77 -3.60 6.74
CA LYS A 14 -7.52 -4.62 7.47
C LYS A 14 -8.85 -4.10 8.03
N ASN A 15 -9.06 -2.80 8.02
CA ASN A 15 -10.29 -2.20 8.54
C ASN A 15 -11.40 -2.23 7.48
N ARG A 16 -11.93 -3.41 7.25
CA ARG A 16 -12.95 -3.60 6.22
C ARG A 16 -14.26 -2.89 6.52
N ARG A 17 -14.54 -2.65 7.79
CA ARG A 17 -15.75 -1.90 8.18
C ARG A 17 -15.72 -0.47 7.69
N PHE A 18 -14.57 0.17 7.77
CA PHE A 18 -14.40 1.54 7.32
C PHE A 18 -14.50 1.63 5.79
N HIS A 19 -13.90 0.65 5.11
CA HIS A 19 -13.83 0.65 3.64
C HIS A 19 -15.07 -0.02 3.06
N HIS A 20 -16.21 0.60 3.32
CA HIS A 20 -17.51 0.20 2.80
C HIS A 20 -18.11 1.34 1.99
N LYS A 21 -18.80 0.97 0.91
CA LYS A 21 -19.57 1.95 0.14
C LYS A 21 -20.93 1.32 -0.15
N GLY A 22 -21.95 1.77 0.58
CA GLY A 22 -23.25 1.14 0.54
C GLY A 22 -23.18 -0.27 1.14
N ASN A 23 -23.61 -1.27 0.37
CA ASN A 23 -23.58 -2.68 0.80
C ASN A 23 -22.34 -3.42 0.32
N THR A 24 -21.36 -2.69 -0.25
CA THR A 24 -20.19 -3.29 -0.85
C THR A 24 -18.93 -2.90 -0.11
N SER A 25 -18.16 -3.91 0.33
CA SER A 25 -16.81 -3.70 0.83
C SER A 25 -15.86 -3.58 -0.35
N TYR A 26 -14.84 -2.76 -0.24
CA TYR A 26 -13.80 -2.68 -1.24
C TYR A 26 -12.43 -2.78 -0.58
N GLU A 27 -11.43 -3.20 -1.37
CA GLU A 27 -10.07 -3.33 -0.90
C GLU A 27 -9.37 -1.98 -1.05
N HIS A 28 -8.96 -1.41 0.09
CA HIS A 28 -8.20 -0.17 0.07
C HIS A 28 -6.71 -0.48 0.11
N HIS A 29 -6.01 -0.06 -0.94
CA HIS A 29 -4.57 -0.31 -1.09
C HIS A 29 -3.79 0.84 -0.46
N ILE A 30 -2.94 0.50 0.51
CA ILE A 30 -2.08 1.47 1.16
C ILE A 30 -0.71 1.38 0.49
N ARG A 31 -0.26 2.49 -0.12
CA ARG A 31 1.03 2.55 -0.80
C ARG A 31 2.15 2.56 0.21
N LEU A 32 3.13 1.68 0.02
CA LEU A 32 4.31 1.60 0.89
C LEU A 32 5.54 2.18 0.21
N GLY A 33 5.72 1.92 -1.07
CA GLY A 33 6.87 2.41 -1.82
C GLY A 33 6.70 2.19 -3.29
N GLU A 34 7.42 2.97 -4.09
CA GLU A 34 7.41 2.84 -5.54
C GLU A 34 8.27 1.64 -5.96
N THR A 35 7.87 0.99 -7.02
CA THR A 35 8.61 -0.11 -7.62
C THR A 35 8.39 -0.11 -9.13
N ASP A 36 8.69 -1.22 -9.76
CA ASP A 36 8.43 -1.43 -11.18
C ASP A 36 7.85 -2.84 -11.38
N ALA A 37 7.63 -3.21 -12.64
CA ALA A 37 7.00 -4.49 -12.97
C ALA A 37 7.91 -5.70 -12.71
N TYR A 38 9.20 -5.48 -12.47
CA TYR A 38 10.19 -6.56 -12.47
C TYR A 38 10.99 -6.69 -11.19
N SER A 39 11.09 -5.62 -10.39
CA SER A 39 11.89 -5.64 -9.17
C SER A 39 11.31 -6.58 -8.14
N ALA A 40 12.20 -7.29 -7.44
CA ALA A 40 11.78 -8.15 -6.34
C ALA A 40 11.43 -7.32 -5.11
N LEU A 41 10.53 -7.86 -4.27
CA LEU A 41 10.22 -7.26 -2.99
C LEU A 41 11.48 -7.15 -2.14
N PRO A 42 11.73 -6.01 -1.48
CA PRO A 42 12.83 -5.91 -0.54
C PRO A 42 12.75 -7.01 0.52
N MET A 43 13.90 -7.48 0.98
CA MET A 43 13.94 -8.54 1.97
C MET A 43 13.44 -7.99 3.32
N LEU A 44 12.26 -8.41 3.69
CA LEU A 44 11.62 -8.01 4.94
C LEU A 44 11.58 -9.23 5.87
N THR A 45 12.13 -9.11 7.06
CA THR A 45 12.24 -10.21 8.00
C THR A 45 11.25 -10.13 9.15
N GLU A 46 10.62 -8.98 9.33
CA GLU A 46 9.75 -8.72 10.45
C GLU A 46 8.39 -8.16 10.00
N LYS A 47 7.45 -8.15 10.92
CA LYS A 47 6.16 -7.52 10.69
C LYS A 47 6.32 -6.04 10.44
N ILE A 48 5.47 -5.50 9.58
CA ILE A 48 5.47 -4.10 9.20
C ILE A 48 4.26 -3.44 9.84
N MET A 49 4.47 -2.32 10.53
CA MET A 49 3.37 -1.52 11.06
C MET A 49 2.99 -0.48 10.01
N VAL A 50 1.75 -0.51 9.58
CA VAL A 50 1.25 0.40 8.53
C VAL A 50 0.00 1.10 9.01
N ARG A 51 0.01 2.42 8.95
CA ARG A 51 -1.17 3.25 9.22
C ARG A 51 -1.90 3.53 7.92
N CYS A 52 -3.20 3.28 7.91
CA CYS A 52 -4.02 3.57 6.75
C CYS A 52 -4.16 5.08 6.56
N ASP A 53 -3.95 5.54 5.34
CA ASP A 53 -4.09 6.95 4.97
C ASP A 53 -5.55 7.41 4.88
N SER A 54 -6.49 6.48 4.93
CA SER A 54 -7.91 6.76 4.82
C SER A 54 -8.63 6.68 6.17
N CYS A 55 -8.47 5.57 6.88
CA CYS A 55 -9.17 5.38 8.16
C CYS A 55 -8.34 5.77 9.38
N GLY A 56 -7.03 5.94 9.22
CA GLY A 56 -6.13 6.34 10.31
C GLY A 56 -5.74 5.24 11.28
N GLU A 57 -6.28 4.05 11.11
CA GLU A 57 -5.94 2.92 11.98
C GLU A 57 -4.64 2.27 11.56
N GLU A 58 -3.89 1.78 12.54
CA GLU A 58 -2.62 1.11 12.29
C GLU A 58 -2.75 -0.39 12.54
N TYR A 59 -2.24 -1.17 11.60
CA TYR A 59 -2.25 -2.63 11.71
C TYR A 59 -0.88 -3.18 11.39
N SER A 60 -0.59 -4.38 11.91
CA SER A 60 0.63 -5.08 11.54
C SER A 60 0.37 -5.98 10.33
N TYR A 61 1.37 -6.07 9.47
CA TYR A 61 1.32 -6.90 8.27
C TYR A 61 2.56 -7.75 8.19
N LYS A 62 2.42 -8.96 7.64
CA LYS A 62 3.55 -9.83 7.39
C LYS A 62 4.17 -9.47 6.03
N PRO A 63 5.46 -9.77 5.81
CA PRO A 63 6.07 -9.51 4.49
C PRO A 63 5.29 -10.13 3.33
N LYS A 64 4.70 -11.30 3.53
CA LYS A 64 3.91 -11.97 2.49
C LYS A 64 2.61 -11.24 2.16
N ASP A 65 2.17 -10.30 3.01
CA ASP A 65 0.97 -9.52 2.76
C ASP A 65 1.22 -8.34 1.82
N VAL A 66 2.50 -8.05 1.54
CA VAL A 66 2.87 -6.97 0.63
C VAL A 66 2.75 -7.47 -0.80
N ILE A 67 1.98 -6.75 -1.60
CA ILE A 67 1.76 -7.10 -3.00
C ILE A 67 2.14 -5.94 -3.90
N ARG A 68 2.37 -6.24 -5.17
CA ARG A 68 2.61 -5.21 -6.19
C ARG A 68 1.29 -4.82 -6.82
N ALA A 69 1.06 -3.53 -6.97
CA ALA A 69 -0.13 -3.03 -7.66
C ALA A 69 0.23 -1.86 -8.55
N GLU A 70 -0.39 -1.78 -9.72
CA GLU A 70 -0.30 -0.63 -10.59
C GLU A 70 -1.46 0.28 -10.27
N ILE A 71 -1.17 1.46 -9.74
CA ILE A 71 -2.19 2.40 -9.29
C ILE A 71 -1.79 3.82 -9.63
N GLU A 72 -2.74 4.73 -9.48
CA GLU A 72 -2.54 6.13 -9.82
C GLU A 72 -1.41 6.75 -9.00
N VAL A 73 -0.59 7.54 -9.68
CA VAL A 73 0.51 8.28 -9.04
C VAL A 73 -0.03 9.42 -8.22
N LEU A 74 0.47 9.55 -6.99
CA LEU A 74 0.16 10.67 -6.10
C LEU A 74 1.40 11.55 -5.95
N ASP A 75 1.24 12.85 -6.17
CA ASP A 75 2.36 13.80 -6.10
C ASP A 75 2.91 13.96 -4.70
N ASP A 76 2.08 13.80 -3.69
CA ASP A 76 2.45 13.97 -2.28
C ASP A 76 2.70 12.64 -1.56
N PHE A 77 2.97 11.58 -2.33
CA PHE A 77 3.22 10.27 -1.75
C PHE A 77 4.50 10.26 -0.91
N VAL A 78 4.38 9.77 0.34
CA VAL A 78 5.51 9.59 1.25
C VAL A 78 5.71 8.10 1.49
N PRO A 79 6.86 7.54 1.11
CA PRO A 79 7.12 6.12 1.33
C PRO A 79 7.15 5.73 2.80
N HIS A 80 6.72 4.51 3.08
CA HIS A 80 6.91 3.91 4.39
C HIS A 80 8.42 3.82 4.68
N PRO A 81 8.87 4.06 5.94
CA PRO A 81 10.31 4.05 6.25
C PRO A 81 11.07 2.83 5.78
N LEU A 82 10.46 1.65 5.78
CA LEU A 82 11.11 0.42 5.32
C LEU A 82 11.25 0.34 3.80
N PHE A 83 10.59 1.24 3.08
CA PHE A 83 10.61 1.27 1.61
C PHE A 83 11.29 2.52 1.07
N LYS A 84 11.84 3.34 1.93
CA LYS A 84 12.61 4.49 1.48
C LYS A 84 13.92 4.03 0.86
N ARG A 85 14.22 4.61 -0.29
CA ARG A 85 15.53 4.40 -0.91
C ARG A 85 16.55 5.32 -0.25
N ALA A 86 17.69 4.76 0.06
CA ALA A 86 18.79 5.53 0.62
C ALA A 86 19.39 6.46 -0.45
#